data_2bd5b5411bdbebddf7959fdf8beee7ee
#
_entry.id   2bd5b5411bdbebddf7959fdf8beee7ee
#
_cell.length_a   1.000
_cell.length_b   1.000
_cell.length_c   1.000
_cell.angle_alpha   90.00
_cell.angle_beta   90.00
_cell.angle_gamma   90.00
#
_symmetry.space_group_name_H-M   'P 1'
#
loop_
_entity.id
_entity.type
_entity.pdbx_description
1 polymer ?
#
loop_
_entity_poly.entity_id
_entity_poly.type
_entity_poly.pdbx_seq_one_letter_code
_entity_poly.pdbx_strand_id
1 'polypeptide(L)'
;MRVFLLIIIFATPTFAQPPSEHVGEVVPRDVREMYDRGLQYLAKTQTEQGGWQGGQDGPGVDGMCLMVFLASGEDPNFGLYSNQIRKALRSIIRAQNATTGYMGNSMYQHGFATLALAEAYGTVDDRNLWPAGEAAKSRSIGAALELAVHCAVTSQKKNSFGAWRYSPDANDADTSVSGAVLVGLLAARNAGIEVPDEAIDRAVGYFQSMTADSGQVAYSGGLGGFDESLARISIGCLVYSIARRKDMPQHAATLGYLTQRLEQPPNSYREYTIYYESQALFQGDIEAWEKWNKLLVRQLKDSQKEDGSFPGDFGPSVGTSMSLLALALNYRFLPIYER
;
A
#
# COMPACT_ATOMS: atom_id res chain seq x y z
N MET A 1 -18.79 63.17 -24.25
CA MET A 1 -17.43 62.62 -24.34
C MET A 1 -17.40 61.33 -23.49
N ARG A 2 -17.53 60.14 -24.14
CA ARG A 2 -17.50 58.85 -23.47
C ARG A 2 -16.11 58.29 -23.55
N VAL A 3 -15.44 58.14 -22.42
CA VAL A 3 -14.11 57.49 -22.31
C VAL A 3 -14.32 55.99 -22.28
N PHE A 4 -13.81 55.28 -23.29
CA PHE A 4 -13.71 53.83 -23.30
C PHE A 4 -12.42 53.44 -22.59
N LEU A 5 -12.56 52.73 -21.46
CA LEU A 5 -11.42 52.12 -20.75
C LEU A 5 -11.10 50.77 -21.41
N LEU A 6 -9.94 50.69 -22.07
CA LEU A 6 -9.44 49.47 -22.69
C LEU A 6 -8.72 48.65 -21.60
N ILE A 7 -9.32 47.55 -21.16
CA ILE A 7 -8.69 46.60 -20.22
C ILE A 7 -7.86 45.64 -21.08
N ILE A 8 -6.54 45.76 -21.02
CA ILE A 8 -5.59 44.82 -21.63
C ILE A 8 -5.36 43.68 -20.61
N ILE A 9 -5.92 42.49 -20.89
CA ILE A 9 -5.67 41.27 -20.11
C ILE A 9 -4.33 40.69 -20.62
N PHE A 10 -3.28 40.81 -19.81
CA PHE A 10 -2.05 40.06 -20.03
C PHE A 10 -2.29 38.58 -19.66
N ALA A 11 -2.44 37.74 -20.67
CA ALA A 11 -2.35 36.30 -20.50
C ALA A 11 -0.88 35.96 -20.24
N THR A 12 -0.53 35.61 -19.01
CA THR A 12 0.75 34.97 -18.69
C THR A 12 0.78 33.61 -19.33
N PRO A 13 1.80 33.26 -20.14
CA PRO A 13 1.91 31.88 -20.62
C PRO A 13 2.15 30.96 -19.42
N THR A 14 1.19 30.08 -19.14
CA THR A 14 1.39 28.94 -18.28
C THR A 14 2.36 28.02 -19.02
N PHE A 15 3.63 28.06 -18.64
CA PHE A 15 4.56 27.01 -19.03
C PHE A 15 4.04 25.72 -18.38
N ALA A 16 3.42 24.86 -19.19
CA ALA A 16 3.25 23.46 -18.81
C ALA A 16 4.67 22.95 -18.50
N GLN A 17 4.90 22.52 -17.25
CA GLN A 17 6.14 21.81 -16.95
C GLN A 17 6.22 20.63 -17.91
N PRO A 18 7.34 20.41 -18.61
CA PRO A 18 7.50 19.20 -19.38
C PRO A 18 7.31 18.03 -18.43
N PRO A 19 6.66 16.93 -18.88
CA PRO A 19 6.63 15.70 -18.09
C PRO A 19 8.07 15.45 -17.65
N SER A 20 8.30 15.28 -16.35
CA SER A 20 9.61 14.88 -15.87
C SER A 20 9.96 13.60 -16.63
N GLU A 21 10.87 13.68 -17.59
CA GLU A 21 11.52 12.50 -18.13
C GLU A 21 12.20 11.85 -16.92
N HIS A 22 11.52 10.89 -16.31
CA HIS A 22 12.19 9.91 -15.49
C HIS A 22 13.10 9.13 -16.44
N VAL A 23 14.28 9.67 -16.70
CA VAL A 23 15.41 8.91 -17.22
C VAL A 23 15.69 7.90 -16.11
N GLY A 24 14.97 6.74 -16.19
CA GLY A 24 14.99 5.74 -15.16
C GLY A 24 16.43 5.27 -14.98
N GLU A 25 16.94 5.36 -13.77
CA GLU A 25 18.03 4.48 -13.38
C GLU A 25 17.64 3.07 -13.81
N VAL A 26 18.49 2.46 -14.63
CA VAL A 26 18.22 1.13 -15.17
C VAL A 26 18.06 0.18 -13.99
N VAL A 27 16.85 -0.35 -13.78
CA VAL A 27 16.59 -1.33 -12.71
C VAL A 27 17.64 -2.41 -12.78
N PRO A 28 18.37 -2.73 -11.69
CA PRO A 28 19.42 -3.73 -11.69
C PRO A 28 18.92 -5.06 -12.24
N ARG A 29 19.77 -5.74 -13.01
CA ARG A 29 19.41 -6.99 -13.68
C ARG A 29 18.90 -8.06 -12.71
N ASP A 30 19.56 -8.23 -11.58
CA ASP A 30 19.19 -9.20 -10.55
C ASP A 30 17.83 -8.87 -9.89
N VAL A 31 17.50 -7.60 -9.73
CA VAL A 31 16.16 -7.17 -9.27
C VAL A 31 15.10 -7.59 -10.29
N ARG A 32 15.34 -7.36 -11.59
CA ARG A 32 14.41 -7.79 -12.65
C ARG A 32 14.24 -9.30 -12.70
N GLU A 33 15.33 -10.05 -12.68
CA GLU A 33 15.29 -11.51 -12.71
C GLU A 33 14.54 -12.10 -11.51
N MET A 34 14.74 -11.56 -10.31
CA MET A 34 13.98 -11.96 -9.11
C MET A 34 12.51 -11.61 -9.23
N TYR A 35 12.20 -10.41 -9.72
CA TYR A 35 10.83 -9.94 -9.88
C TYR A 35 10.07 -10.79 -10.90
N ASP A 36 10.65 -11.04 -12.06
CA ASP A 36 10.05 -11.86 -13.12
C ASP A 36 9.76 -13.29 -12.66
N ARG A 37 10.70 -13.91 -11.92
CA ARG A 37 10.48 -15.25 -11.34
C ARG A 37 9.34 -15.26 -10.33
N GLY A 38 9.26 -14.23 -9.49
CA GLY A 38 8.18 -14.08 -8.53
C GLY A 38 6.82 -13.82 -9.20
N LEU A 39 6.76 -13.01 -10.26
CA LEU A 39 5.56 -12.83 -11.09
C LEU A 39 5.07 -14.16 -11.69
N GLN A 40 5.98 -14.94 -12.25
CA GLN A 40 5.66 -16.26 -12.81
C GLN A 40 5.11 -17.21 -11.72
N TYR A 41 5.71 -17.21 -10.52
CA TYR A 41 5.21 -17.97 -9.39
C TYR A 41 3.79 -17.56 -9.03
N LEU A 42 3.52 -16.28 -8.84
CA LEU A 42 2.19 -15.78 -8.51
C LEU A 42 1.18 -16.05 -9.62
N ALA A 43 1.57 -15.90 -10.89
CA ALA A 43 0.69 -16.20 -12.02
C ALA A 43 0.32 -17.69 -12.09
N LYS A 44 1.27 -18.59 -11.79
CA LYS A 44 1.06 -20.05 -11.80
C LYS A 44 0.23 -20.55 -10.63
N THR A 45 0.35 -19.90 -9.46
CA THR A 45 -0.32 -20.32 -8.22
C THR A 45 -1.67 -19.64 -7.98
N GLN A 46 -2.05 -18.68 -8.84
CA GLN A 46 -3.37 -18.06 -8.79
C GLN A 46 -4.47 -19.10 -9.06
N THR A 47 -5.46 -19.16 -8.20
CA THR A 47 -6.61 -20.05 -8.33
C THR A 47 -7.52 -19.63 -9.51
N GLU A 48 -8.43 -20.50 -9.93
CA GLU A 48 -9.43 -20.16 -10.94
C GLU A 48 -10.36 -19.03 -10.48
N GLN A 49 -10.61 -18.92 -9.17
CA GLN A 49 -11.41 -17.86 -8.54
C GLN A 49 -10.68 -16.53 -8.51
N GLY A 50 -9.38 -16.53 -8.72
CA GLY A 50 -8.54 -15.33 -8.83
C GLY A 50 -7.74 -14.97 -7.56
N GLY A 51 -7.90 -15.70 -6.48
CA GLY A 51 -7.15 -15.53 -5.24
C GLY A 51 -5.94 -16.44 -5.12
N TRP A 52 -5.24 -16.37 -3.99
CA TRP A 52 -4.10 -17.22 -3.64
C TRP A 52 -4.34 -17.94 -2.32
N GLN A 53 -3.80 -19.18 -2.25
CA GLN A 53 -3.91 -20.09 -1.10
C GLN A 53 -2.52 -20.58 -0.68
N GLY A 54 -2.44 -21.27 0.44
CA GLY A 54 -1.18 -21.86 0.90
C GLY A 54 -0.54 -21.15 2.09
N GLY A 55 -1.36 -20.62 2.97
CA GLY A 55 -1.00 -19.89 4.18
C GLY A 55 -2.17 -19.04 4.62
N GLN A 56 -1.94 -17.79 4.97
CA GLN A 56 -3.03 -16.83 5.04
C GLN A 56 -3.60 -16.59 3.64
N ASP A 57 -4.90 -16.44 3.55
CA ASP A 57 -5.66 -16.18 2.34
C ASP A 57 -6.70 -15.08 2.55
N GLY A 58 -7.39 -14.69 1.49
CA GLY A 58 -8.44 -13.68 1.51
C GLY A 58 -8.10 -12.40 0.75
N PRO A 59 -9.04 -11.43 0.73
CA PRO A 59 -8.96 -10.29 -0.17
C PRO A 59 -7.74 -9.38 0.06
N GLY A 60 -7.17 -9.35 1.25
CA GLY A 60 -5.92 -8.60 1.51
C GLY A 60 -4.71 -9.26 0.88
N VAL A 61 -4.63 -10.60 0.91
CA VAL A 61 -3.56 -11.37 0.23
C VAL A 61 -3.72 -11.25 -1.28
N ASP A 62 -4.95 -11.39 -1.78
CA ASP A 62 -5.27 -11.18 -3.20
C ASP A 62 -4.85 -9.77 -3.65
N GLY A 63 -5.08 -8.77 -2.79
CA GLY A 63 -4.68 -7.38 -3.01
C GLY A 63 -3.17 -7.19 -3.08
N MET A 64 -2.41 -7.78 -2.17
CA MET A 64 -0.94 -7.71 -2.21
C MET A 64 -0.38 -8.36 -3.48
N CYS A 65 -0.89 -9.54 -3.86
CA CYS A 65 -0.49 -10.20 -5.09
C CYS A 65 -0.89 -9.39 -6.34
N LEU A 66 -2.08 -8.79 -6.34
CA LEU A 66 -2.53 -7.90 -7.41
C LEU A 66 -1.56 -6.71 -7.59
N MET A 67 -1.18 -6.06 -6.50
CA MET A 67 -0.26 -4.92 -6.54
C MET A 67 1.11 -5.29 -7.14
N VAL A 68 1.59 -6.52 -6.96
CA VAL A 68 2.83 -6.99 -7.61
C VAL A 68 2.69 -6.94 -9.13
N PHE A 69 1.57 -7.39 -9.69
CA PHE A 69 1.34 -7.32 -11.14
C PHE A 69 1.21 -5.88 -11.63
N LEU A 70 0.52 -5.00 -10.89
CA LEU A 70 0.40 -3.59 -11.24
C LEU A 70 1.75 -2.85 -11.18
N ALA A 71 2.63 -3.27 -10.28
CA ALA A 71 3.96 -2.68 -10.11
C ALA A 71 5.00 -3.21 -11.10
N SER A 72 4.66 -4.17 -11.97
CA SER A 72 5.60 -4.79 -12.91
C SER A 72 5.99 -3.92 -14.10
N GLY A 73 5.20 -2.88 -14.39
CA GLY A 73 5.34 -2.05 -15.58
C GLY A 73 4.68 -2.64 -16.83
N GLU A 74 4.07 -3.82 -16.74
CA GLU A 74 3.26 -4.41 -17.80
C GLU A 74 1.91 -3.68 -17.91
N ASP A 75 1.39 -3.54 -19.13
CA ASP A 75 0.06 -2.96 -19.33
C ASP A 75 -1.01 -3.81 -18.62
N PRO A 76 -1.75 -3.24 -17.63
CA PRO A 76 -2.69 -4.02 -16.84
C PRO A 76 -3.92 -4.49 -17.62
N ASN A 77 -4.19 -3.90 -18.78
CA ASN A 77 -5.36 -4.20 -19.61
C ASN A 77 -5.06 -5.19 -20.73
N PHE A 78 -3.87 -5.11 -21.33
CA PHE A 78 -3.49 -5.88 -22.52
C PHE A 78 -2.17 -6.65 -22.37
N GLY A 79 -1.39 -6.38 -21.31
CA GLY A 79 -0.12 -7.05 -21.06
C GLY A 79 -0.27 -8.51 -20.65
N LEU A 80 0.88 -9.15 -20.46
CA LEU A 80 1.01 -10.58 -20.18
C LEU A 80 0.15 -11.06 -18.99
N TYR A 81 0.01 -10.22 -17.97
CA TYR A 81 -0.70 -10.55 -16.73
C TYR A 81 -2.10 -9.91 -16.61
N SER A 82 -2.63 -9.35 -17.69
CA SER A 82 -3.95 -8.68 -17.69
C SER A 82 -5.09 -9.59 -17.22
N ASN A 83 -5.02 -10.89 -17.52
CA ASN A 83 -6.01 -11.86 -17.05
C ASN A 83 -5.91 -12.14 -15.56
N GLN A 84 -4.68 -12.25 -15.02
CA GLN A 84 -4.41 -12.42 -13.59
C GLN A 84 -4.91 -11.22 -12.80
N ILE A 85 -4.66 -10.00 -13.29
CA ILE A 85 -5.12 -8.75 -12.70
C ILE A 85 -6.65 -8.73 -12.62
N ARG A 86 -7.36 -9.00 -13.73
CA ARG A 86 -8.83 -9.05 -13.74
C ARG A 86 -9.40 -10.13 -12.81
N LYS A 87 -8.77 -11.31 -12.76
CA LYS A 87 -9.19 -12.38 -11.83
C LYS A 87 -9.03 -11.96 -10.37
N ALA A 88 -7.90 -11.36 -10.00
CA ALA A 88 -7.64 -10.88 -8.63
C ALA A 88 -8.64 -9.79 -8.22
N LEU A 89 -8.89 -8.80 -9.08
CA LEU A 89 -9.89 -7.77 -8.84
C LEU A 89 -11.30 -8.35 -8.61
N ARG A 90 -11.70 -9.32 -9.42
CA ARG A 90 -12.99 -10.00 -9.25
C ARG A 90 -13.05 -10.76 -7.91
N SER A 91 -11.96 -11.43 -7.51
CA SER A 91 -11.88 -12.10 -6.20
C SER A 91 -12.11 -11.12 -5.06
N ILE A 92 -11.39 -10.00 -5.05
CA ILE A 92 -11.48 -8.96 -4.03
C ILE A 92 -12.91 -8.37 -3.97
N ILE A 93 -13.49 -8.00 -5.13
CA ILE A 93 -14.81 -7.37 -5.19
C ILE A 93 -15.91 -8.36 -4.78
N ARG A 94 -15.81 -9.65 -5.13
CA ARG A 94 -16.74 -10.68 -4.70
C ARG A 94 -16.69 -10.96 -3.21
N ALA A 95 -15.52 -10.82 -2.58
CA ALA A 95 -15.35 -10.97 -1.13
C ALA A 95 -15.95 -9.81 -0.33
N GLN A 96 -16.32 -8.68 -0.99
CA GLN A 96 -16.85 -7.51 -0.33
C GLN A 96 -18.32 -7.69 0.05
N ASN A 97 -18.64 -7.48 1.33
CA ASN A 97 -20.02 -7.41 1.80
C ASN A 97 -20.78 -6.27 1.09
N ALA A 98 -21.92 -6.62 0.49
CA ALA A 98 -22.66 -5.71 -0.37
C ALA A 98 -23.28 -4.50 0.39
N THR A 99 -23.52 -4.64 1.68
CA THR A 99 -24.18 -3.62 2.50
C THR A 99 -23.16 -2.77 3.26
N THR A 100 -22.17 -3.42 3.89
CA THR A 100 -21.23 -2.73 4.77
C THR A 100 -19.95 -2.30 4.07
N GLY A 101 -19.62 -2.90 2.92
CA GLY A 101 -18.36 -2.68 2.23
C GLY A 101 -17.16 -3.41 2.84
N TYR A 102 -17.35 -4.13 3.94
CA TYR A 102 -16.29 -4.85 4.61
C TYR A 102 -15.75 -5.99 3.74
N MET A 103 -14.43 -6.15 3.71
CA MET A 103 -13.73 -7.19 2.94
C MET A 103 -12.91 -8.07 3.88
N GLY A 104 -13.14 -9.38 3.79
CA GLY A 104 -12.41 -10.39 4.55
C GLY A 104 -12.91 -10.60 5.97
N ASN A 105 -12.04 -11.14 6.82
CA ASN A 105 -12.31 -11.52 8.21
C ASN A 105 -11.57 -10.63 9.24
N SER A 106 -10.80 -9.66 8.76
CA SER A 106 -10.12 -8.68 9.62
C SER A 106 -9.95 -7.35 8.89
N MET A 107 -9.85 -6.25 9.65
CA MET A 107 -9.54 -4.93 9.09
C MET A 107 -8.14 -4.88 8.46
N TYR A 108 -7.27 -5.82 8.76
CA TYR A 108 -6.03 -6.04 8.03
C TYR A 108 -6.30 -6.39 6.57
N GLN A 109 -7.13 -7.42 6.35
CA GLN A 109 -7.56 -7.84 5.01
C GLN A 109 -8.25 -6.69 4.28
N HIS A 110 -9.12 -5.99 4.99
CA HIS A 110 -9.83 -4.82 4.46
C HIS A 110 -8.88 -3.71 4.02
N GLY A 111 -7.88 -3.38 4.83
CA GLY A 111 -6.90 -2.31 4.54
C GLY A 111 -6.08 -2.61 3.27
N PHE A 112 -5.50 -3.81 3.17
CA PHE A 112 -4.74 -4.21 1.98
C PHE A 112 -5.60 -4.36 0.73
N ALA A 113 -6.84 -4.86 0.85
CA ALA A 113 -7.77 -4.93 -0.26
C ALA A 113 -8.18 -3.53 -0.75
N THR A 114 -8.40 -2.59 0.18
CA THR A 114 -8.69 -1.18 -0.14
C THR A 114 -7.52 -0.53 -0.87
N LEU A 115 -6.29 -0.73 -0.39
CA LEU A 115 -5.07 -0.25 -1.05
C LEU A 115 -4.99 -0.77 -2.49
N ALA A 116 -5.17 -2.08 -2.68
CA ALA A 116 -5.07 -2.69 -4.01
C ALA A 116 -6.17 -2.21 -4.98
N LEU A 117 -7.39 -1.99 -4.49
CA LEU A 117 -8.46 -1.38 -5.29
C LEU A 117 -8.13 0.07 -5.68
N ALA A 118 -7.51 0.83 -4.78
CA ALA A 118 -7.08 2.20 -5.05
C ALA A 118 -5.98 2.27 -6.12
N GLU A 119 -4.99 1.37 -6.06
CA GLU A 119 -3.91 1.29 -7.05
C GLU A 119 -4.41 0.81 -8.43
N ALA A 120 -5.48 0.00 -8.46
CA ALA A 120 -6.10 -0.45 -9.70
C ALA A 120 -7.07 0.58 -10.31
N TYR A 121 -7.67 1.46 -9.48
CA TYR A 121 -8.67 2.43 -9.92
C TYR A 121 -8.07 3.45 -10.88
N GLY A 122 -8.70 3.64 -12.02
CA GLY A 122 -8.21 4.51 -13.09
C GLY A 122 -7.11 3.91 -13.97
N THR A 123 -6.46 2.82 -13.53
CA THR A 123 -5.40 2.12 -14.27
C THR A 123 -5.93 0.90 -15.01
N VAL A 124 -6.84 0.16 -14.38
CA VAL A 124 -7.51 -1.01 -14.97
C VAL A 124 -8.86 -0.63 -15.56
N ASP A 125 -9.12 -1.06 -16.80
CA ASP A 125 -10.37 -0.79 -17.51
C ASP A 125 -11.53 -1.63 -16.95
N ASP A 126 -12.45 -0.99 -16.25
CA ASP A 126 -13.65 -1.60 -15.67
C ASP A 126 -14.61 -2.21 -16.71
N ARG A 127 -14.61 -1.72 -17.96
CA ARG A 127 -15.50 -2.19 -19.02
C ARG A 127 -15.30 -3.67 -19.35
N ASN A 128 -14.07 -4.14 -19.15
CA ASN A 128 -13.66 -5.52 -19.43
C ASN A 128 -13.42 -6.34 -18.15
N LEU A 129 -13.76 -5.78 -16.99
CA LEU A 129 -13.53 -6.45 -15.71
C LEU A 129 -14.40 -7.71 -15.59
N TRP A 130 -15.69 -7.63 -15.91
CA TRP A 130 -16.65 -8.71 -15.71
C TRP A 130 -16.98 -9.43 -17.02
N PRO A 131 -17.21 -10.77 -16.98
CA PRO A 131 -17.72 -11.50 -18.10
C PRO A 131 -19.07 -10.97 -18.60
N ALA A 132 -19.37 -11.22 -19.86
CA ALA A 132 -20.67 -10.87 -20.43
C ALA A 132 -21.82 -11.51 -19.63
N GLY A 133 -22.81 -10.68 -19.24
CA GLY A 133 -23.95 -11.08 -18.41
C GLY A 133 -23.75 -10.97 -16.89
N GLU A 134 -22.52 -10.81 -16.39
CA GLU A 134 -22.24 -10.53 -14.98
C GLU A 134 -22.09 -9.03 -14.69
N ALA A 135 -21.64 -8.23 -15.65
CA ALA A 135 -21.31 -6.82 -15.47
C ALA A 135 -22.47 -5.99 -14.86
N ALA A 136 -23.72 -6.22 -15.28
CA ALA A 136 -24.87 -5.48 -14.77
C ALA A 136 -25.21 -5.79 -13.29
N LYS A 137 -24.69 -6.86 -12.74
CA LYS A 137 -24.94 -7.33 -11.37
C LYS A 137 -23.74 -7.17 -10.45
N SER A 138 -22.61 -6.69 -11.00
CA SER A 138 -21.34 -6.62 -10.31
C SER A 138 -20.89 -5.16 -10.15
N ARG A 139 -20.11 -4.90 -9.10
CA ARG A 139 -19.59 -3.55 -8.86
C ARG A 139 -18.39 -3.25 -9.75
N SER A 140 -18.24 -1.98 -10.12
CA SER A 140 -17.00 -1.43 -10.66
C SER A 140 -15.91 -1.35 -9.57
N ILE A 141 -14.66 -1.14 -10.00
CA ILE A 141 -13.54 -0.91 -9.05
C ILE A 141 -13.85 0.32 -8.20
N GLY A 142 -14.31 1.42 -8.82
CA GLY A 142 -14.64 2.65 -8.11
C GLY A 142 -15.75 2.47 -7.07
N ALA A 143 -16.87 1.83 -7.43
CA ALA A 143 -17.96 1.57 -6.49
C ALA A 143 -17.55 0.64 -5.33
N ALA A 144 -16.67 -0.33 -5.59
CA ALA A 144 -16.13 -1.19 -4.54
C ALA A 144 -15.19 -0.42 -3.61
N LEU A 145 -14.36 0.47 -4.16
CA LEU A 145 -13.43 1.29 -3.39
C LEU A 145 -14.16 2.32 -2.51
N GLU A 146 -15.16 3.03 -3.05
CA GLU A 146 -16.00 3.95 -2.27
C GLU A 146 -16.68 3.26 -1.08
N LEU A 147 -17.23 2.06 -1.32
CA LEU A 147 -17.87 1.28 -0.27
C LEU A 147 -16.87 0.78 0.79
N ALA A 148 -15.64 0.45 0.38
CA ALA A 148 -14.57 0.07 1.29
C ALA A 148 -14.14 1.26 2.18
N VAL A 149 -13.95 2.44 1.59
CA VAL A 149 -13.66 3.68 2.32
C VAL A 149 -14.77 3.99 3.33
N HIS A 150 -16.04 3.90 2.90
CA HIS A 150 -17.18 4.11 3.79
C HIS A 150 -17.17 3.15 4.99
N CYS A 151 -16.83 1.87 4.77
CA CYS A 151 -16.70 0.88 5.84
C CYS A 151 -15.62 1.30 6.85
N ALA A 152 -14.42 1.62 6.38
CA ALA A 152 -13.30 2.00 7.23
C ALA A 152 -13.61 3.26 8.06
N VAL A 153 -14.15 4.31 7.43
CA VAL A 153 -14.54 5.57 8.12
C VAL A 153 -15.66 5.33 9.13
N THR A 154 -16.65 4.51 8.79
CA THR A 154 -17.75 4.18 9.71
C THR A 154 -17.26 3.38 10.92
N SER A 155 -16.34 2.42 10.71
CA SER A 155 -15.69 1.69 11.77
C SER A 155 -14.91 2.62 12.70
N GLN A 156 -14.10 3.52 12.15
CA GLN A 156 -13.33 4.49 12.92
C GLN A 156 -14.20 5.41 13.79
N LYS A 157 -15.35 5.87 13.27
CA LYS A 157 -16.27 6.76 14.01
C LYS A 157 -16.84 6.11 15.27
N LYS A 158 -16.97 4.78 15.28
CA LYS A 158 -17.42 4.00 16.44
C LYS A 158 -16.30 3.75 17.47
N ASN A 159 -15.05 3.89 17.06
CA ASN A 159 -13.89 3.61 17.88
C ASN A 159 -13.39 4.88 18.58
N SER A 160 -13.31 4.86 19.91
CA SER A 160 -12.90 6.01 20.73
C SER A 160 -11.43 6.42 20.50
N PHE A 161 -10.58 5.50 20.06
CA PHE A 161 -9.19 5.79 19.72
C PHE A 161 -9.00 6.47 18.37
N GLY A 162 -10.06 6.49 17.51
CA GLY A 162 -9.97 7.06 16.17
C GLY A 162 -9.09 6.26 15.21
N ALA A 163 -8.95 4.96 15.47
CA ALA A 163 -8.11 4.02 14.73
C ALA A 163 -8.81 2.67 14.60
N TRP A 164 -8.11 1.58 14.27
CA TRP A 164 -8.73 0.29 13.98
C TRP A 164 -8.03 -0.87 14.71
N ARG A 165 -8.80 -1.94 14.89
CA ARG A 165 -8.37 -3.27 15.32
C ARG A 165 -8.84 -4.31 14.30
N TYR A 166 -8.85 -5.58 14.66
CA TYR A 166 -9.20 -6.67 13.73
C TYR A 166 -10.65 -6.66 13.27
N SER A 167 -11.61 -6.28 14.15
CA SER A 167 -13.03 -6.19 13.80
C SER A 167 -13.44 -4.75 13.47
N PRO A 168 -14.37 -4.54 12.50
CA PRO A 168 -14.97 -3.22 12.26
C PRO A 168 -15.70 -2.61 13.46
N ASP A 169 -16.12 -3.44 14.42
CA ASP A 169 -16.84 -3.03 15.65
C ASP A 169 -15.94 -3.07 16.89
N ALA A 170 -14.61 -3.16 16.73
CA ALA A 170 -13.68 -3.18 17.85
C ALA A 170 -13.66 -1.83 18.59
N ASN A 171 -13.53 -1.91 19.93
CA ASN A 171 -13.47 -0.74 20.81
C ASN A 171 -12.04 -0.35 21.21
N ASP A 172 -11.05 -1.11 20.74
CA ASP A 172 -9.61 -0.88 20.91
C ASP A 172 -8.93 -0.75 19.55
N ALA A 173 -7.64 -0.40 19.56
CA ALA A 173 -6.87 -0.18 18.34
C ALA A 173 -5.44 -0.71 18.49
N ASP A 174 -4.82 -1.08 17.37
CA ASP A 174 -3.38 -1.32 17.29
C ASP A 174 -2.76 -0.62 16.06
N THR A 175 -1.46 -0.35 16.16
CA THR A 175 -0.74 0.41 15.14
C THR A 175 -0.55 -0.37 13.83
N SER A 176 -0.49 -1.70 13.90
CA SER A 176 -0.28 -2.53 12.71
C SER A 176 -1.53 -2.56 11.81
N VAL A 177 -2.71 -2.87 12.38
CA VAL A 177 -3.99 -2.83 11.65
C VAL A 177 -4.32 -1.41 11.21
N SER A 178 -4.15 -0.44 12.11
CA SER A 178 -4.42 0.97 11.81
C SER A 178 -3.55 1.49 10.67
N GLY A 179 -2.28 1.04 10.60
CA GLY A 179 -1.39 1.37 9.49
C GLY A 179 -1.90 0.85 8.16
N ALA A 180 -2.28 -0.42 8.09
CA ALA A 180 -2.80 -1.02 6.85
C ALA A 180 -4.07 -0.30 6.36
N VAL A 181 -5.01 0.01 7.26
CA VAL A 181 -6.26 0.70 6.90
C VAL A 181 -5.98 2.15 6.48
N LEU A 182 -5.14 2.88 7.22
CA LEU A 182 -4.82 4.28 6.91
C LEU A 182 -4.08 4.42 5.57
N VAL A 183 -3.13 3.51 5.27
CA VAL A 183 -2.47 3.49 3.96
C VAL A 183 -3.48 3.26 2.84
N GLY A 184 -4.43 2.35 3.02
CA GLY A 184 -5.52 2.12 2.06
C GLY A 184 -6.41 3.36 1.87
N LEU A 185 -6.76 4.08 2.95
CA LEU A 185 -7.53 5.33 2.86
C LEU A 185 -6.74 6.45 2.15
N LEU A 186 -5.44 6.57 2.42
CA LEU A 186 -4.59 7.57 1.77
C LEU A 186 -4.42 7.27 0.28
N ALA A 187 -4.27 6.00 -0.10
CA ALA A 187 -4.25 5.58 -1.50
C ALA A 187 -5.59 5.88 -2.20
N ALA A 188 -6.72 5.58 -1.55
CA ALA A 188 -8.04 5.90 -2.08
C ALA A 188 -8.23 7.40 -2.32
N ARG A 189 -7.77 8.25 -1.38
CA ARG A 189 -7.76 9.70 -1.54
C ARG A 189 -6.89 10.15 -2.71
N ASN A 190 -5.70 9.58 -2.86
CA ASN A 190 -4.81 9.90 -3.98
C ASN A 190 -5.43 9.48 -5.33
N ALA A 191 -6.21 8.40 -5.35
CA ALA A 191 -6.98 7.95 -6.51
C ALA A 191 -8.23 8.81 -6.82
N GLY A 192 -8.53 9.82 -5.99
CA GLY A 192 -9.66 10.75 -6.18
C GLY A 192 -10.96 10.33 -5.50
N ILE A 193 -10.95 9.31 -4.64
CA ILE A 193 -12.10 8.95 -3.82
C ILE A 193 -12.17 9.87 -2.60
N GLU A 194 -13.37 10.31 -2.26
CA GLU A 194 -13.58 11.17 -1.09
C GLU A 194 -13.27 10.43 0.22
N VAL A 195 -12.25 10.91 0.93
CA VAL A 195 -11.87 10.46 2.28
C VAL A 195 -11.87 11.68 3.18
N PRO A 196 -12.70 11.75 4.23
CA PRO A 196 -12.76 12.90 5.13
C PRO A 196 -11.39 13.19 5.79
N ASP A 197 -10.93 14.44 5.74
CA ASP A 197 -9.67 14.86 6.38
C ASP A 197 -9.67 14.54 7.86
N GLU A 198 -10.80 14.69 8.55
CA GLU A 198 -10.96 14.33 9.95
C GLU A 198 -10.65 12.87 10.23
N ALA A 199 -10.98 11.95 9.32
CA ALA A 199 -10.68 10.54 9.48
C ALA A 199 -9.16 10.28 9.43
N ILE A 200 -8.46 10.98 8.56
CA ILE A 200 -6.99 10.91 8.46
C ILE A 200 -6.34 11.54 9.69
N ASP A 201 -6.78 12.74 10.09
CA ASP A 201 -6.22 13.47 11.23
C ASP A 201 -6.39 12.69 12.54
N ARG A 202 -7.55 12.04 12.74
CA ARG A 202 -7.78 11.18 13.91
C ARG A 202 -6.83 9.98 13.93
N ALA A 203 -6.63 9.32 12.79
CA ALA A 203 -5.73 8.18 12.71
C ALA A 203 -4.26 8.60 12.89
N VAL A 204 -3.84 9.73 12.31
CA VAL A 204 -2.49 10.31 12.56
C VAL A 204 -2.31 10.67 14.04
N GLY A 205 -3.34 11.26 14.67
CA GLY A 205 -3.33 11.55 16.13
C GLY A 205 -3.16 10.29 16.98
N TYR A 206 -3.80 9.17 16.58
CA TYR A 206 -3.56 7.88 17.23
C TYR A 206 -2.09 7.45 17.12
N PHE A 207 -1.50 7.49 15.91
CA PHE A 207 -0.07 7.18 15.73
C PHE A 207 0.82 8.10 16.55
N GLN A 208 0.50 9.40 16.62
CA GLN A 208 1.22 10.37 17.45
C GLN A 208 1.24 9.93 18.93
N SER A 209 0.10 9.53 19.48
CA SER A 209 -0.02 9.06 20.86
C SER A 209 0.72 7.73 21.11
N MET A 210 0.98 6.95 20.06
CA MET A 210 1.65 5.67 20.13
C MET A 210 3.15 5.73 19.80
N THR A 211 3.69 6.91 19.48
CA THR A 211 5.10 7.10 19.11
C THR A 211 5.85 7.82 20.22
N ALA A 212 6.87 7.18 20.78
CA ALA A 212 7.75 7.77 21.77
C ALA A 212 8.77 8.72 21.14
N ASP A 213 9.36 9.61 21.96
CA ASP A 213 10.44 10.52 21.53
C ASP A 213 11.67 9.77 21.00
N SER A 214 11.88 8.51 21.41
CA SER A 214 12.90 7.61 20.88
C SER A 214 12.66 7.14 19.45
N GLY A 215 11.47 7.34 18.89
CA GLY A 215 11.02 6.81 17.59
C GLY A 215 10.39 5.41 17.66
N GLN A 216 10.38 4.77 18.83
CA GLN A 216 9.69 3.51 19.00
C GLN A 216 8.16 3.70 18.94
N VAL A 217 7.46 2.73 18.32
CA VAL A 217 6.01 2.75 18.16
C VAL A 217 5.39 1.58 18.93
N ALA A 218 4.53 1.90 19.88
CA ALA A 218 3.81 0.91 20.69
C ALA A 218 2.80 0.13 19.83
N TYR A 219 2.48 -1.11 20.25
CA TYR A 219 1.49 -1.94 19.55
C TYR A 219 0.06 -1.46 19.83
N SER A 220 -0.32 -1.42 21.11
CA SER A 220 -1.67 -1.06 21.55
C SER A 220 -1.63 -0.57 23.00
N GLY A 221 -2.71 0.05 23.50
CA GLY A 221 -2.88 0.36 24.93
C GLY A 221 -2.04 1.52 25.47
N GLY A 222 -1.40 2.33 24.65
CA GLY A 222 -0.59 3.48 25.03
C GLY A 222 0.88 3.14 25.31
N LEU A 223 1.61 4.09 25.88
CA LEU A 223 3.07 4.09 25.97
C LEU A 223 3.72 3.03 26.90
N GLY A 224 2.97 2.10 27.45
CA GLY A 224 3.50 1.08 28.38
C GLY A 224 4.02 -0.21 27.73
N GLY A 225 3.92 -0.39 26.43
CA GLY A 225 4.23 -1.63 25.72
C GLY A 225 5.26 -1.46 24.60
N PHE A 226 6.40 -0.84 24.90
CA PHE A 226 7.50 -0.73 23.95
C PHE A 226 8.38 -1.99 24.00
N ASP A 227 8.01 -2.98 23.23
CA ASP A 227 8.96 -3.93 22.68
C ASP A 227 9.45 -3.40 21.32
N GLU A 228 10.71 -3.59 21.02
CA GLU A 228 11.29 -3.16 19.76
C GLU A 228 10.63 -3.90 18.59
N SER A 229 10.09 -3.15 17.62
CA SER A 229 9.55 -3.70 16.38
C SER A 229 9.83 -2.75 15.22
N LEU A 230 10.78 -3.13 14.37
CA LEU A 230 11.10 -2.39 13.16
C LEU A 230 9.86 -2.25 12.26
N ALA A 231 8.98 -3.26 12.22
CA ALA A 231 7.73 -3.19 11.46
C ALA A 231 6.84 -2.04 11.91
N ARG A 232 6.57 -1.91 13.22
CA ARG A 232 5.70 -0.84 13.75
C ARG A 232 6.32 0.54 13.59
N ILE A 233 7.63 0.66 13.79
CA ILE A 233 8.36 1.91 13.58
C ILE A 233 8.27 2.32 12.11
N SER A 234 8.46 1.37 11.20
CA SER A 234 8.33 1.59 9.76
C SER A 234 6.92 1.98 9.34
N ILE A 235 5.88 1.35 9.91
CA ILE A 235 4.49 1.73 9.69
C ILE A 235 4.25 3.18 10.14
N GLY A 236 4.69 3.55 11.34
CA GLY A 236 4.55 4.92 11.85
C GLY A 236 5.25 5.94 10.95
N CYS A 237 6.50 5.69 10.58
CA CYS A 237 7.27 6.55 9.67
C CYS A 237 6.58 6.72 8.31
N LEU A 238 6.10 5.60 7.71
CA LEU A 238 5.38 5.61 6.45
C LEU A 238 4.09 6.42 6.55
N VAL A 239 3.28 6.18 7.58
CA VAL A 239 2.01 6.89 7.80
C VAL A 239 2.23 8.41 7.85
N TYR A 240 3.20 8.89 8.62
CA TYR A 240 3.51 10.32 8.67
C TYR A 240 3.95 10.85 7.30
N SER A 241 4.77 10.09 6.57
CA SER A 241 5.27 10.50 5.26
C SER A 241 4.13 10.66 4.24
N ILE A 242 3.28 9.64 4.06
CA ILE A 242 2.22 9.66 3.05
C ILE A 242 1.01 10.50 3.45
N ALA A 243 0.78 10.71 4.76
CA ALA A 243 -0.20 11.67 5.26
C ALA A 243 0.28 13.13 5.18
N ARG A 244 1.48 13.38 4.64
CA ARG A 244 2.10 14.71 4.51
C ARG A 244 2.30 15.41 5.88
N ARG A 245 2.75 14.62 6.86
CA ARG A 245 3.06 15.07 8.23
C ARG A 245 4.55 14.90 8.57
N LYS A 246 5.43 15.10 7.58
CA LYS A 246 6.90 15.01 7.78
C LYS A 246 7.45 16.10 8.70
N ASP A 247 6.69 17.15 8.94
CA ASP A 247 6.98 18.24 9.90
C ASP A 247 6.79 17.82 11.37
N MET A 248 6.14 16.68 11.63
CA MET A 248 5.93 16.21 13.00
C MET A 248 7.21 15.63 13.61
N PRO A 249 7.51 15.91 14.90
CA PRO A 249 8.67 15.35 15.59
C PRO A 249 8.71 13.82 15.57
N GLN A 250 7.55 13.18 15.61
CA GLN A 250 7.41 11.72 15.55
C GLN A 250 7.90 11.13 14.22
N HIS A 251 7.71 11.84 13.10
CA HIS A 251 8.30 11.42 11.82
C HIS A 251 9.83 11.44 11.90
N ALA A 252 10.42 12.54 12.37
CA ALA A 252 11.87 12.64 12.51
C ALA A 252 12.43 11.58 13.46
N ALA A 253 11.72 11.29 14.56
CA ALA A 253 12.12 10.29 15.54
C ALA A 253 12.09 8.86 14.95
N THR A 254 10.98 8.48 14.28
CA THR A 254 10.84 7.16 13.63
C THR A 254 11.85 6.97 12.51
N LEU A 255 12.02 7.97 11.65
CA LEU A 255 13.00 7.92 10.55
C LEU A 255 14.44 7.83 11.10
N GLY A 256 14.78 8.63 12.10
CA GLY A 256 16.09 8.58 12.77
C GLY A 256 16.36 7.23 13.41
N TYR A 257 15.33 6.58 13.97
CA TYR A 257 15.45 5.22 14.51
C TYR A 257 15.82 4.20 13.41
N LEU A 258 15.13 4.24 12.27
CA LEU A 258 15.36 3.33 11.13
C LEU A 258 16.73 3.56 10.49
N THR A 259 17.10 4.81 10.23
CA THR A 259 18.36 5.15 9.55
C THR A 259 19.62 4.77 10.35
N GLN A 260 19.50 4.66 11.66
CA GLN A 260 20.60 4.17 12.54
C GLN A 260 20.72 2.63 12.54
N ARG A 261 19.78 1.90 11.95
CA ARG A 261 19.65 0.44 12.05
C ARG A 261 19.50 -0.28 10.71
N LEU A 262 19.99 0.30 9.63
CA LEU A 262 19.82 -0.23 8.26
C LEU A 262 20.34 -1.67 8.08
N GLU A 263 21.30 -2.10 8.89
CA GLU A 263 21.89 -3.44 8.83
C GLU A 263 21.24 -4.41 9.85
N GLN A 264 20.36 -3.92 10.71
CA GLN A 264 19.72 -4.75 11.73
C GLN A 264 18.68 -5.66 11.09
N PRO A 265 18.81 -7.00 11.19
CA PRO A 265 17.79 -7.89 10.66
C PRO A 265 16.48 -7.74 11.48
N PRO A 266 15.33 -7.90 10.84
CA PRO A 266 14.05 -7.98 11.54
C PRO A 266 14.06 -9.10 12.58
N ASN A 267 13.56 -8.81 13.77
CA ASN A 267 13.46 -9.78 14.88
C ASN A 267 12.22 -10.67 14.78
N SER A 268 11.23 -10.31 13.94
CA SER A 268 10.02 -11.08 13.67
C SER A 268 9.34 -10.60 12.39
N TYR A 269 8.51 -11.44 11.79
CA TYR A 269 7.70 -11.11 10.61
C TYR A 269 8.53 -10.45 9.51
N ARG A 270 9.58 -11.16 9.06
CA ARG A 270 10.63 -10.60 8.20
C ARG A 270 10.07 -9.92 6.96
N GLU A 271 9.24 -10.59 6.18
CA GLU A 271 8.73 -10.07 4.91
C GLU A 271 7.80 -8.88 5.12
N TYR A 272 7.00 -8.92 6.18
CA TYR A 272 6.15 -7.83 6.61
C TYR A 272 6.97 -6.60 7.01
N THR A 273 8.04 -6.80 7.77
CA THR A 273 8.95 -5.71 8.15
C THR A 273 9.62 -5.11 6.93
N ILE A 274 10.18 -5.94 6.03
CA ILE A 274 10.83 -5.52 4.79
C ILE A 274 9.88 -4.67 3.94
N TYR A 275 8.62 -5.09 3.80
CA TYR A 275 7.61 -4.36 3.04
C TYR A 275 7.38 -2.94 3.56
N TYR A 276 7.23 -2.75 4.87
CA TYR A 276 7.02 -1.42 5.43
C TYR A 276 8.30 -0.60 5.53
N GLU A 277 9.43 -1.22 5.88
CA GLU A 277 10.71 -0.54 6.02
C GLU A 277 11.20 0.02 4.69
N SER A 278 11.05 -0.74 3.61
CA SER A 278 11.39 -0.27 2.26
C SER A 278 10.63 1.00 1.89
N GLN A 279 9.33 1.04 2.15
CA GLN A 279 8.49 2.18 1.83
C GLN A 279 8.77 3.38 2.76
N ALA A 280 8.96 3.12 4.06
CA ALA A 280 9.26 4.16 5.03
C ALA A 280 10.57 4.89 4.71
N LEU A 281 11.63 4.13 4.42
CA LEU A 281 12.92 4.69 4.02
C LEU A 281 12.82 5.41 2.66
N PHE A 282 12.16 4.78 1.67
CA PHE A 282 11.98 5.39 0.35
C PHE A 282 11.26 6.73 0.41
N GLN A 283 10.22 6.84 1.23
CA GLN A 283 9.47 8.08 1.42
C GLN A 283 10.20 9.08 2.32
N GLY A 284 10.92 8.60 3.34
CA GLY A 284 11.55 9.43 4.37
C GLY A 284 12.94 9.94 3.98
N ASP A 285 13.82 9.06 3.54
CA ASP A 285 15.24 9.33 3.23
C ASP A 285 15.74 8.41 2.11
N ILE A 286 15.91 8.99 0.92
CA ILE A 286 16.32 8.22 -0.27
C ILE A 286 17.73 7.67 -0.17
N GLU A 287 18.67 8.39 0.45
CA GLU A 287 20.05 7.93 0.57
C GLU A 287 20.12 6.73 1.54
N ALA A 288 19.35 6.78 2.61
CA ALA A 288 19.20 5.65 3.53
C ALA A 288 18.54 4.45 2.83
N TRP A 289 17.47 4.69 2.04
CA TRP A 289 16.83 3.65 1.24
C TRP A 289 17.79 3.00 0.24
N GLU A 290 18.59 3.76 -0.48
CA GLU A 290 19.56 3.22 -1.43
C GLU A 290 20.59 2.29 -0.77
N LYS A 291 21.08 2.67 0.41
CA LYS A 291 22.00 1.82 1.19
C LYS A 291 21.30 0.54 1.64
N TRP A 292 20.11 0.67 2.21
CA TRP A 292 19.32 -0.44 2.70
C TRP A 292 18.87 -1.38 1.55
N ASN A 293 18.42 -0.82 0.43
CA ASN A 293 17.98 -1.58 -0.74
C ASN A 293 19.10 -2.47 -1.32
N LYS A 294 20.34 -2.00 -1.32
CA LYS A 294 21.49 -2.83 -1.73
C LYS A 294 21.67 -4.06 -0.84
N LEU A 295 21.44 -3.93 0.45
CA LEU A 295 21.49 -5.06 1.39
C LEU A 295 20.29 -5.99 1.17
N LEU A 296 19.09 -5.43 1.03
CA LEU A 296 17.87 -6.18 0.78
C LEU A 296 17.97 -7.03 -0.49
N VAL A 297 18.41 -6.44 -1.61
CA VAL A 297 18.54 -7.15 -2.89
C VAL A 297 19.43 -8.38 -2.75
N ARG A 298 20.55 -8.28 -2.03
CA ARG A 298 21.43 -9.45 -1.77
C ARG A 298 20.71 -10.52 -0.95
N GLN A 299 20.06 -10.12 0.14
CA GLN A 299 19.35 -11.05 1.03
C GLN A 299 18.18 -11.75 0.32
N LEU A 300 17.43 -11.03 -0.51
CA LEU A 300 16.31 -11.60 -1.28
C LEU A 300 16.83 -12.55 -2.37
N LYS A 301 17.93 -12.22 -3.03
CA LYS A 301 18.56 -13.10 -4.02
C LYS A 301 18.92 -14.45 -3.42
N ASP A 302 19.46 -14.46 -2.21
CA ASP A 302 19.86 -15.69 -1.51
C ASP A 302 18.66 -16.49 -0.97
N SER A 303 17.51 -15.83 -0.73
CA SER A 303 16.32 -16.45 -0.14
C SER A 303 15.26 -16.87 -1.15
N GLN A 304 15.33 -16.42 -2.42
CA GLN A 304 14.36 -16.78 -3.44
C GLN A 304 14.52 -18.25 -3.83
N LYS A 305 13.44 -19.02 -3.75
CA LYS A 305 13.41 -20.43 -4.11
C LYS A 305 13.48 -20.66 -5.62
N GLU A 306 13.75 -21.91 -6.02
CA GLU A 306 13.83 -22.30 -7.43
C GLU A 306 12.52 -22.05 -8.20
N ASP A 307 11.36 -22.20 -7.54
CA ASP A 307 10.05 -21.94 -8.12
C ASP A 307 9.71 -20.45 -8.24
N GLY A 308 10.58 -19.56 -7.77
CA GLY A 308 10.41 -18.11 -7.79
C GLY A 308 9.74 -17.54 -6.54
N SER A 309 9.27 -18.38 -5.61
CA SER A 309 8.66 -17.91 -4.37
C SER A 309 9.69 -17.40 -3.36
N PHE A 310 9.19 -16.62 -2.40
CA PHE A 310 9.92 -16.27 -1.19
C PHE A 310 9.25 -16.94 0.03
N PRO A 311 10.04 -17.37 1.02
CA PRO A 311 9.47 -17.84 2.29
C PRO A 311 8.74 -16.71 2.99
N GLY A 312 7.81 -17.03 3.88
CA GLY A 312 7.12 -16.05 4.71
C GLY A 312 6.37 -16.70 5.84
N ASP A 313 6.29 -15.99 6.96
CA ASP A 313 5.61 -16.47 8.19
C ASP A 313 4.12 -16.73 7.95
N PHE A 314 3.53 -16.03 6.99
CA PHE A 314 2.10 -16.12 6.64
C PHE A 314 1.83 -16.94 5.37
N GLY A 315 2.83 -17.66 4.89
CA GLY A 315 2.76 -18.50 3.69
C GLY A 315 3.45 -17.87 2.47
N PRO A 316 3.65 -18.67 1.42
CA PRO A 316 4.50 -18.27 0.30
C PRO A 316 3.90 -17.14 -0.56
N SER A 317 2.57 -17.02 -0.64
CA SER A 317 1.93 -15.92 -1.37
C SER A 317 2.17 -14.57 -0.70
N VAL A 318 2.07 -14.51 0.64
CA VAL A 318 2.37 -13.32 1.43
C VAL A 318 3.86 -13.00 1.38
N GLY A 319 4.72 -13.99 1.63
CA GLY A 319 6.17 -13.83 1.57
C GLY A 319 6.64 -13.32 0.21
N THR A 320 6.11 -13.89 -0.87
CA THR A 320 6.46 -13.49 -2.24
C THR A 320 5.94 -12.11 -2.56
N SER A 321 4.67 -11.81 -2.30
CA SER A 321 4.11 -10.50 -2.63
C SER A 321 4.78 -9.36 -1.85
N MET A 322 5.02 -9.50 -0.56
CA MET A 322 5.68 -8.48 0.25
C MET A 322 7.14 -8.24 -0.16
N SER A 323 7.90 -9.32 -0.45
CA SER A 323 9.27 -9.22 -0.94
C SER A 323 9.34 -8.51 -2.29
N LEU A 324 8.43 -8.86 -3.22
CA LEU A 324 8.38 -8.23 -4.54
C LEU A 324 7.91 -6.78 -4.46
N LEU A 325 6.95 -6.43 -3.59
CA LEU A 325 6.54 -5.04 -3.38
C LEU A 325 7.66 -4.18 -2.80
N ALA A 326 8.52 -4.73 -1.95
CA ALA A 326 9.73 -4.04 -1.51
C ALA A 326 10.73 -3.79 -2.67
N LEU A 327 10.89 -4.77 -3.58
CA LEU A 327 11.70 -4.60 -4.80
C LEU A 327 11.05 -3.66 -5.83
N ALA A 328 9.71 -3.55 -5.84
CA ALA A 328 8.95 -2.72 -6.78
C ALA A 328 9.29 -1.22 -6.68
N LEU A 329 9.80 -0.76 -5.54
CA LEU A 329 10.28 0.61 -5.38
C LEU A 329 11.41 0.99 -6.35
N ASN A 330 12.16 0.01 -6.86
CA ASN A 330 13.13 0.23 -7.91
C ASN A 330 12.48 0.59 -9.26
N TYR A 331 11.21 0.20 -9.46
CA TYR A 331 10.44 0.46 -10.69
C TYR A 331 9.59 1.74 -10.62
N ARG A 332 9.05 2.09 -9.43
CA ARG A 332 8.23 3.28 -9.16
C ARG A 332 6.94 3.37 -9.99
N PHE A 333 6.29 2.25 -10.26
CA PHE A 333 5.07 2.24 -11.07
C PHE A 333 3.77 2.41 -10.30
N LEU A 334 3.74 2.15 -8.99
CA LEU A 334 2.52 2.35 -8.19
C LEU A 334 2.40 3.80 -7.70
N PRO A 335 1.21 4.42 -7.81
CA PRO A 335 0.95 5.78 -7.33
C PRO A 335 1.30 6.01 -5.86
N ILE A 336 1.12 5.00 -4.99
CA ILE A 336 1.48 5.10 -3.57
C ILE A 336 3.00 5.31 -3.36
N TYR A 337 3.84 5.01 -4.35
CA TYR A 337 5.28 5.21 -4.30
C TYR A 337 5.73 6.59 -4.80
N GLU A 338 4.83 7.39 -5.34
CA GLU A 338 5.14 8.77 -5.69
C GLU A 338 5.37 9.61 -4.42
N ARG A 339 6.31 10.58 -4.52
CA ARG A 339 6.76 11.39 -3.38
C ARG A 339 6.12 12.76 -3.37
#